data_f5bac6c5aeb72b3db242a063de893f69
#
_entry.id   f5bac6c5aeb72b3db242a063de893f69
#
_cell.length_a   1.000
_cell.length_b   1.000
_cell.length_c   1.000
_cell.angle_alpha   90.00
_cell.angle_beta   90.00
_cell.angle_gamma   90.00
#
_symmetry.space_group_name_H-M   'P 1'
#
loop_
_entity.id
_entity.type
_entity.pdbx_description
1 polymer ?
#
loop_
_entity_poly.entity_id
_entity_poly.type
_entity_poly.pdbx_seq_one_letter_code
_entity_poly.pdbx_strand_id
1 'polypeptide(L)'
;VLKRTLDATTYYVTISWEGPAKLSEKSANYFVLTPTDSIFTFTCQFTPQVSASPILTFTEVQQASSGHWKNYWTQGAVADFSQCTDVRAKELERRVVLSQYLLAIQCAGSTPPQETGLTYNSWFGKFHLEMIWWHQAQFALWGHPELLDRTLSWYETVEPIARQIAERQGFKGIRWMKMTDPSGLEAPSKVGSFLIWQQPHLIYLAELLYRANPSEELLKKYNSLIQETAEFMYSFATYEEEHDRYVLKGAIPAQETLRAAETVNPPFELSYWHFAMQVAQTWRERTGMERVPEWDVLIEKLSPLAYNDEQLYLAAETAVDTYKDIRFTSDHMAVLGAVGILPMNQLIHAGYMKNTLHW
;
A
#
# COMPACT_ATOMS: atom_id res chain seq x y z
N VAL A 1 26.72 8.89 -23.56
CA VAL A 1 26.35 8.58 -22.16
C VAL A 1 26.51 9.84 -21.32
N LEU A 2 25.48 10.20 -20.58
CA LEU A 2 25.47 11.34 -19.68
C LEU A 2 25.55 10.81 -18.23
N LYS A 3 26.52 11.29 -17.48
CA LYS A 3 26.60 11.04 -16.03
C LYS A 3 25.77 12.08 -15.30
N ARG A 4 24.91 11.64 -14.38
CA ARG A 4 24.06 12.50 -13.58
C ARG A 4 24.34 12.25 -12.10
N THR A 5 24.45 13.32 -11.34
CA THR A 5 24.63 13.24 -9.88
C THR A 5 23.58 14.15 -9.24
N LEU A 6 22.79 13.59 -8.35
CA LEU A 6 21.80 14.26 -7.52
C LEU A 6 22.13 13.91 -6.06
N ASP A 7 22.61 14.89 -5.34
CA ASP A 7 23.13 14.70 -3.98
C ASP A 7 24.15 13.52 -3.91
N ALA A 8 23.86 12.48 -3.17
CA ALA A 8 24.70 11.28 -3.04
C ALA A 8 24.46 10.22 -4.14
N THR A 9 23.44 10.39 -4.98
CA THR A 9 23.05 9.41 -6.00
C THR A 9 23.66 9.76 -7.35
N THR A 10 24.37 8.80 -7.96
CA THR A 10 24.87 8.91 -9.32
C THR A 10 24.18 7.88 -10.20
N TYR A 11 23.77 8.30 -11.39
CA TYR A 11 23.22 7.43 -12.44
C TYR A 11 23.68 7.88 -13.83
N TYR A 12 23.46 7.03 -14.81
CA TYR A 12 23.87 7.26 -16.18
C TYR A 12 22.69 7.21 -17.13
N VAL A 13 22.68 8.11 -18.11
CA VAL A 13 21.69 8.14 -19.18
C VAL A 13 22.41 7.88 -20.50
N THR A 14 22.13 6.73 -21.09
CA THR A 14 22.63 6.39 -22.43
C THR A 14 21.52 6.70 -23.45
N ILE A 15 21.86 7.47 -24.47
CA ILE A 15 20.94 7.82 -25.55
C ILE A 15 21.52 7.27 -26.87
N SER A 16 20.69 6.54 -27.62
CA SER A 16 20.99 6.07 -28.99
C SER A 16 19.88 6.53 -29.92
N TRP A 17 20.20 6.84 -31.13
CA TRP A 17 19.24 7.29 -32.14
C TRP A 17 19.59 6.82 -33.54
N GLU A 18 18.62 6.82 -34.44
CA GLU A 18 18.74 6.47 -35.83
C GLU A 18 18.66 7.75 -36.67
N GLY A 19 19.45 7.77 -37.76
CA GLY A 19 19.50 8.90 -38.66
C GLY A 19 20.38 10.07 -38.19
N PRO A 20 20.46 11.16 -38.99
CA PRO A 20 21.29 12.29 -38.66
C PRO A 20 20.67 13.18 -37.59
N ALA A 21 21.38 13.32 -36.47
CA ALA A 21 20.99 14.21 -35.38
C ALA A 21 22.22 14.72 -34.62
N LYS A 22 22.07 15.84 -33.92
CA LYS A 22 23.14 16.46 -33.13
C LYS A 22 22.67 16.57 -31.66
N LEU A 23 23.42 15.95 -30.76
CA LEU A 23 23.29 16.15 -29.33
C LEU A 23 24.17 17.36 -28.92
N SER A 24 23.60 18.33 -28.23
CA SER A 24 24.31 19.50 -27.71
C SER A 24 23.92 19.79 -26.27
N GLU A 25 24.90 20.08 -25.44
CA GLU A 25 24.67 20.62 -24.10
C GLU A 25 24.45 22.12 -24.21
N LYS A 26 23.37 22.62 -23.64
CA LYS A 26 22.99 24.02 -23.63
C LYS A 26 23.34 24.72 -22.30
N SER A 27 23.23 23.97 -21.24
CA SER A 27 23.67 24.36 -19.89
C SER A 27 23.82 23.12 -19.02
N ALA A 28 24.31 23.27 -17.82
CA ALA A 28 24.37 22.17 -16.85
C ALA A 28 23.01 21.48 -16.76
N ASN A 29 22.98 20.17 -17.07
CA ASN A 29 21.78 19.35 -17.00
C ASN A 29 20.70 19.59 -18.07
N TYR A 30 20.98 20.42 -19.10
CA TYR A 30 20.10 20.68 -20.22
C TYR A 30 20.76 20.28 -21.55
N PHE A 31 20.26 19.21 -22.13
CA PHE A 31 20.75 18.65 -23.38
C PHE A 31 19.65 18.72 -24.44
N VAL A 32 20.02 19.05 -25.65
CA VAL A 32 19.10 19.13 -26.79
C VAL A 32 19.61 18.17 -27.86
N LEU A 33 18.74 17.24 -28.25
CA LEU A 33 18.94 16.34 -29.38
C LEU A 33 18.12 16.90 -30.55
N THR A 34 18.80 17.35 -31.60
CA THR A 34 18.19 18.01 -32.77
C THR A 34 18.30 17.09 -33.97
N PRO A 35 17.20 16.46 -34.45
CA PRO A 35 17.18 15.73 -35.67
C PRO A 35 17.12 16.63 -36.90
N THR A 36 17.50 16.14 -38.06
CA THR A 36 17.31 16.82 -39.36
C THR A 36 16.05 16.38 -40.08
N ASP A 37 15.57 15.17 -39.77
CA ASP A 37 14.40 14.56 -40.39
C ASP A 37 13.12 14.80 -39.56
N SER A 38 11.96 14.76 -40.23
CA SER A 38 10.65 14.95 -39.62
C SER A 38 10.19 13.75 -38.77
N ILE A 39 10.73 12.55 -39.01
CA ILE A 39 10.54 11.34 -38.24
C ILE A 39 11.86 10.99 -37.58
N PHE A 40 11.86 10.83 -36.28
CA PHE A 40 13.05 10.58 -35.48
C PHE A 40 12.83 9.52 -34.44
N THR A 41 13.65 8.47 -34.46
CA THR A 41 13.60 7.39 -33.47
C THR A 41 14.82 7.46 -32.56
N PHE A 42 14.59 7.32 -31.26
CA PHE A 42 15.67 7.22 -30.28
C PHE A 42 15.27 6.33 -29.13
N THR A 43 16.27 5.82 -28.41
CA THR A 43 16.12 5.13 -27.14
C THR A 43 16.91 5.83 -26.05
N CYS A 44 16.39 5.77 -24.83
CA CYS A 44 17.01 6.35 -23.67
C CYS A 44 17.00 5.31 -22.55
N GLN A 45 18.18 4.99 -22.02
CA GLN A 45 18.36 4.00 -20.96
C GLN A 45 18.92 4.69 -19.71
N PHE A 46 18.29 4.44 -18.57
CA PHE A 46 18.73 4.93 -17.26
C PHE A 46 19.30 3.77 -16.45
N THR A 47 20.52 3.89 -15.96
CA THR A 47 21.20 2.83 -15.21
C THR A 47 21.99 3.38 -14.03
N PRO A 48 22.11 2.65 -12.90
CA PRO A 48 22.92 3.09 -11.75
C PRO A 48 24.43 3.04 -12.03
N GLN A 49 24.84 2.28 -13.06
CA GLN A 49 26.23 2.16 -13.51
C GLN A 49 26.28 2.25 -15.04
N VAL A 50 27.45 2.55 -15.59
CA VAL A 50 27.63 2.50 -17.06
C VAL A 50 27.36 1.09 -17.54
N SER A 51 26.39 0.93 -18.43
CA SER A 51 26.07 -0.37 -19.00
C SER A 51 27.20 -0.88 -19.89
N ALA A 52 27.63 -2.11 -19.64
CA ALA A 52 28.58 -2.82 -20.54
C ALA A 52 27.88 -3.39 -21.78
N SER A 53 26.56 -3.55 -21.76
CA SER A 53 25.77 -4.03 -22.87
C SER A 53 25.35 -2.89 -23.80
N PRO A 54 25.23 -3.13 -25.10
CA PRO A 54 24.65 -2.17 -26.04
C PRO A 54 23.25 -1.76 -25.62
N ILE A 55 22.90 -0.50 -25.85
CA ILE A 55 21.52 -0.05 -25.68
C ILE A 55 20.65 -0.70 -26.76
N LEU A 56 19.44 -1.11 -26.36
CA LEU A 56 18.45 -1.67 -27.29
C LEU A 56 18.02 -0.64 -28.33
N THR A 57 17.78 -1.10 -29.53
CA THR A 57 17.18 -0.28 -30.61
C THR A 57 15.73 0.04 -30.29
N PHE A 58 15.18 1.06 -30.95
CA PHE A 58 13.75 1.41 -30.80
C PHE A 58 12.85 0.21 -31.13
N THR A 59 13.15 -0.51 -32.18
CA THR A 59 12.38 -1.70 -32.61
C THR A 59 12.39 -2.80 -31.56
N GLU A 60 13.54 -3.09 -30.95
CA GLU A 60 13.65 -4.09 -29.87
C GLU A 60 12.86 -3.68 -28.64
N VAL A 61 12.92 -2.39 -28.24
CA VAL A 61 12.12 -1.87 -27.13
C VAL A 61 10.62 -1.96 -27.44
N GLN A 62 10.20 -1.61 -28.64
CA GLN A 62 8.80 -1.70 -29.09
C GLN A 62 8.30 -3.16 -29.06
N GLN A 63 9.10 -4.10 -29.57
CA GLN A 63 8.76 -5.53 -29.54
C GLN A 63 8.67 -6.07 -28.12
N ALA A 64 9.62 -5.72 -27.25
CA ALA A 64 9.60 -6.10 -25.83
C ALA A 64 8.37 -5.56 -25.11
N SER A 65 8.04 -4.29 -25.34
CA SER A 65 6.83 -3.66 -24.76
C SER A 65 5.56 -4.33 -25.25
N SER A 66 5.44 -4.58 -26.55
CA SER A 66 4.26 -5.27 -27.14
C SER A 66 4.11 -6.69 -26.59
N GLY A 67 5.22 -7.42 -26.44
CA GLY A 67 5.24 -8.75 -25.84
C GLY A 67 4.83 -8.73 -24.37
N HIS A 68 5.35 -7.77 -23.60
CA HIS A 68 4.99 -7.58 -22.19
C HIS A 68 3.48 -7.37 -22.02
N TRP A 69 2.89 -6.41 -22.73
CA TRP A 69 1.46 -6.10 -22.60
C TRP A 69 0.57 -7.23 -23.12
N LYS A 70 0.99 -7.94 -24.16
CA LYS A 70 0.28 -9.14 -24.59
C LYS A 70 0.25 -10.19 -23.48
N ASN A 71 1.38 -10.48 -22.85
CA ASN A 71 1.44 -11.42 -21.74
C ASN A 71 0.62 -10.96 -20.54
N TYR A 72 0.74 -9.69 -20.16
CA TYR A 72 -0.02 -9.11 -19.04
C TYR A 72 -1.54 -9.35 -19.21
N TRP A 73 -2.09 -8.99 -20.38
CA TRP A 73 -3.53 -9.12 -20.63
C TRP A 73 -4.02 -10.55 -20.89
N THR A 74 -3.12 -11.48 -21.21
CA THR A 74 -3.49 -12.89 -21.48
C THR A 74 -3.26 -13.83 -20.30
N GLN A 75 -2.46 -13.43 -19.30
CA GLN A 75 -2.17 -14.24 -18.11
C GLN A 75 -3.05 -13.88 -16.91
N GLY A 76 -3.49 -12.63 -16.83
CA GLY A 76 -4.35 -12.15 -15.76
C GLY A 76 -5.84 -12.28 -16.04
N ALA A 77 -6.65 -11.77 -15.13
CA ALA A 77 -8.09 -11.64 -15.30
C ALA A 77 -8.45 -10.30 -15.95
N VAL A 78 -9.49 -10.28 -16.76
CA VAL A 78 -10.02 -9.09 -17.43
C VAL A 78 -11.54 -9.00 -17.23
N ALA A 79 -12.06 -7.78 -17.31
CA ALA A 79 -13.51 -7.55 -17.40
C ALA A 79 -13.90 -7.47 -18.87
N ASP A 80 -14.86 -8.30 -19.28
CA ASP A 80 -15.48 -8.28 -20.60
C ASP A 80 -16.99 -8.05 -20.45
N PHE A 81 -17.44 -6.87 -20.81
CA PHE A 81 -18.85 -6.50 -20.79
C PHE A 81 -19.51 -6.47 -22.19
N SER A 82 -18.89 -7.12 -23.18
CA SER A 82 -19.37 -7.15 -24.57
C SER A 82 -20.81 -7.67 -24.70
N GLN A 83 -21.25 -8.53 -23.77
CA GLN A 83 -22.60 -9.09 -23.72
C GLN A 83 -23.57 -8.28 -22.86
N CYS A 84 -23.11 -7.20 -22.21
CA CYS A 84 -23.94 -6.37 -21.37
C CYS A 84 -24.72 -5.34 -22.21
N THR A 85 -26.02 -5.25 -22.00
CA THR A 85 -26.89 -4.32 -22.73
C THR A 85 -27.02 -2.95 -22.07
N ASP A 86 -26.49 -2.76 -20.85
CA ASP A 86 -26.47 -1.45 -20.20
C ASP A 86 -25.52 -0.50 -20.93
N VAL A 87 -26.00 0.68 -21.30
CA VAL A 87 -25.24 1.69 -22.06
C VAL A 87 -23.95 2.15 -21.34
N ARG A 88 -23.86 1.97 -20.02
CA ARG A 88 -22.69 2.34 -19.20
C ARG A 88 -21.59 1.26 -19.22
N ALA A 89 -21.91 0.04 -19.64
CA ALA A 89 -21.01 -1.12 -19.53
C ALA A 89 -19.67 -0.88 -20.24
N LYS A 90 -19.69 -0.33 -21.46
CA LYS A 90 -18.49 -0.01 -22.23
C LYS A 90 -17.56 0.98 -21.51
N GLU A 91 -18.13 2.00 -20.89
CA GLU A 91 -17.35 2.98 -20.14
C GLU A 91 -16.79 2.38 -18.84
N LEU A 92 -17.54 1.51 -18.17
CA LEU A 92 -17.06 0.80 -16.99
C LEU A 92 -15.89 -0.13 -17.35
N GLU A 93 -16.01 -0.92 -18.43
CA GLU A 93 -14.92 -1.77 -18.93
C GLU A 93 -13.66 -0.95 -19.22
N ARG A 94 -13.81 0.16 -19.97
CA ARG A 94 -12.71 1.06 -20.26
C ARG A 94 -12.02 1.57 -18.98
N ARG A 95 -12.77 1.93 -17.95
CA ARG A 95 -12.21 2.39 -16.66
C ARG A 95 -11.48 1.28 -15.92
N VAL A 96 -12.02 0.07 -15.90
CA VAL A 96 -11.36 -1.09 -15.27
C VAL A 96 -10.03 -1.38 -15.96
N VAL A 97 -10.04 -1.49 -17.29
CA VAL A 97 -8.81 -1.74 -18.09
C VAL A 97 -7.79 -0.62 -17.87
N LEU A 98 -8.23 0.65 -17.93
CA LEU A 98 -7.34 1.79 -17.71
C LEU A 98 -6.75 1.79 -16.30
N SER A 99 -7.52 1.45 -15.28
CA SER A 99 -7.03 1.37 -13.89
C SER A 99 -5.98 0.28 -13.72
N GLN A 100 -6.20 -0.91 -14.28
CA GLN A 100 -5.20 -1.99 -14.27
C GLN A 100 -3.91 -1.56 -14.99
N TYR A 101 -4.03 -0.95 -16.17
CA TYR A 101 -2.88 -0.44 -16.93
C TYR A 101 -2.10 0.61 -16.13
N LEU A 102 -2.79 1.62 -15.58
CA LEU A 102 -2.16 2.69 -14.81
C LEU A 102 -1.43 2.15 -13.56
N LEU A 103 -2.04 1.23 -12.83
CA LEU A 103 -1.39 0.61 -11.68
C LEU A 103 -0.17 -0.22 -12.08
N ALA A 104 -0.24 -0.95 -13.19
CA ALA A 104 0.91 -1.71 -13.69
C ALA A 104 2.09 -0.82 -14.09
N ILE A 105 1.87 0.33 -14.71
CA ILE A 105 2.96 1.25 -15.08
C ILE A 105 3.45 2.12 -13.92
N GLN A 106 2.60 2.37 -12.91
CA GLN A 106 2.89 3.29 -11.80
C GLN A 106 3.43 2.58 -10.56
N CYS A 107 2.94 1.38 -10.26
CA CYS A 107 3.09 0.77 -8.93
C CYS A 107 3.74 -0.63 -8.95
N ALA A 108 4.06 -1.22 -10.11
CA ALA A 108 4.61 -2.58 -10.21
C ALA A 108 6.15 -2.64 -10.05
N GLY A 109 6.74 -1.74 -9.25
CA GLY A 109 8.17 -1.74 -8.95
C GLY A 109 8.58 -2.78 -7.90
N SER A 110 9.88 -2.79 -7.55
CA SER A 110 10.43 -3.64 -6.49
C SER A 110 10.42 -2.97 -5.11
N THR A 111 9.83 -1.78 -5.03
CA THR A 111 9.74 -0.98 -3.80
C THR A 111 8.37 -0.33 -3.70
N PRO A 112 7.89 0.04 -2.51
CA PRO A 112 6.67 0.81 -2.37
C PRO A 112 6.72 2.09 -3.20
N PRO A 113 5.67 2.42 -3.98
CA PRO A 113 5.63 3.66 -4.73
C PRO A 113 5.37 4.86 -3.81
N GLN A 114 5.60 6.06 -4.32
CA GLN A 114 4.99 7.26 -3.76
C GLN A 114 3.46 7.23 -3.96
N GLU A 115 2.71 8.13 -3.34
CA GLU A 115 1.24 8.11 -3.36
C GLU A 115 0.64 8.03 -4.77
N THR A 116 1.14 8.84 -5.70
CA THR A 116 0.65 8.89 -7.09
C THR A 116 1.38 7.96 -8.05
N GLY A 117 2.26 7.08 -7.56
CA GLY A 117 3.08 6.18 -8.39
C GLY A 117 4.30 6.86 -9.00
N LEU A 118 4.75 6.37 -10.18
CA LEU A 118 6.05 6.71 -10.76
C LEU A 118 6.08 8.07 -11.48
N THR A 119 5.04 8.40 -12.25
CA THR A 119 5.14 9.46 -13.28
C THR A 119 4.78 10.86 -12.78
N TYR A 120 4.19 10.99 -11.62
CA TYR A 120 3.86 12.26 -11.02
C TYR A 120 4.39 12.34 -9.59
N ASN A 121 5.22 13.34 -9.29
CA ASN A 121 5.77 13.51 -7.94
C ASN A 121 4.71 14.02 -6.97
N SER A 122 4.42 13.23 -5.94
CA SER A 122 3.58 13.61 -4.81
C SER A 122 4.28 13.33 -3.50
N TRP A 123 3.98 14.12 -2.47
CA TRP A 123 4.55 13.97 -1.14
C TRP A 123 6.07 13.81 -1.13
N PHE A 124 6.75 14.53 -2.05
CA PHE A 124 8.22 14.57 -2.19
C PHE A 124 8.85 13.21 -2.56
N GLY A 125 8.12 12.34 -3.25
CA GLY A 125 8.63 11.02 -3.68
C GLY A 125 8.82 10.00 -2.57
N LYS A 126 8.32 10.26 -1.36
CA LYS A 126 8.41 9.32 -0.23
C LYS A 126 7.67 8.02 -0.52
N PHE A 127 8.24 6.89 -0.09
CA PHE A 127 7.54 5.61 -0.14
C PHE A 127 6.31 5.67 0.77
N HIS A 128 5.14 5.37 0.21
CA HIS A 128 3.86 5.66 0.85
C HIS A 128 3.20 4.36 1.36
N LEU A 129 3.58 3.93 2.57
CA LEU A 129 3.10 2.66 3.10
C LEU A 129 1.62 2.71 3.50
N GLU A 130 1.06 3.88 3.80
CA GLU A 130 -0.37 3.98 4.10
C GLU A 130 -1.24 3.66 2.86
N MET A 131 -0.76 4.02 1.66
CA MET A 131 -1.49 3.81 0.41
C MET A 131 -1.16 2.49 -0.30
N ILE A 132 -0.24 1.69 0.25
CA ILE A 132 0.27 0.50 -0.43
C ILE A 132 -0.83 -0.53 -0.71
N TRP A 133 -1.86 -0.60 0.12
CA TRP A 133 -2.99 -1.50 -0.12
C TRP A 133 -3.67 -1.20 -1.46
N TRP A 134 -3.96 0.08 -1.75
CA TRP A 134 -4.55 0.51 -3.03
C TRP A 134 -3.61 0.32 -4.20
N HIS A 135 -2.32 0.47 -4.00
CA HIS A 135 -1.32 0.26 -5.05
C HIS A 135 -1.18 -1.22 -5.41
N GLN A 136 -1.29 -2.15 -4.46
CA GLN A 136 -0.80 -3.51 -4.60
C GLN A 136 -1.89 -4.60 -4.56
N ALA A 137 -2.95 -4.46 -3.76
CA ALA A 137 -3.94 -5.51 -3.54
C ALA A 137 -4.58 -6.01 -4.86
N GLN A 138 -4.81 -5.11 -5.78
CA GLN A 138 -5.43 -5.41 -7.07
C GLN A 138 -4.60 -6.38 -7.93
N PHE A 139 -3.25 -6.43 -7.79
CA PHE A 139 -2.43 -7.37 -8.55
C PHE A 139 -2.78 -8.82 -8.23
N ALA A 140 -2.93 -9.16 -6.95
CA ALA A 140 -3.36 -10.49 -6.56
C ALA A 140 -4.79 -10.81 -7.05
N LEU A 141 -5.71 -9.81 -6.98
CA LEU A 141 -7.11 -9.98 -7.40
C LEU A 141 -7.26 -10.16 -8.92
N TRP A 142 -6.40 -9.53 -9.72
CA TRP A 142 -6.42 -9.61 -11.19
C TRP A 142 -5.47 -10.66 -11.76
N GLY A 143 -4.87 -11.51 -10.92
CA GLY A 143 -4.06 -12.66 -11.37
C GLY A 143 -2.61 -12.33 -11.70
N HIS A 144 -2.06 -11.27 -11.08
CA HIS A 144 -0.65 -10.86 -11.20
C HIS A 144 0.05 -10.85 -9.82
N PRO A 145 -0.06 -11.92 -9.00
CA PRO A 145 0.50 -11.94 -7.65
C PRO A 145 2.02 -11.71 -7.61
N GLU A 146 2.74 -12.04 -8.68
CA GLU A 146 4.18 -11.81 -8.81
C GLU A 146 4.56 -10.32 -8.76
N LEU A 147 3.67 -9.43 -9.19
CA LEU A 147 3.90 -7.97 -9.10
C LEU A 147 3.75 -7.48 -7.67
N LEU A 148 2.77 -8.01 -6.94
CA LEU A 148 2.62 -7.76 -5.51
C LEU A 148 3.81 -8.32 -4.72
N ASP A 149 4.20 -9.58 -4.94
CA ASP A 149 5.32 -10.23 -4.24
C ASP A 149 6.64 -9.46 -4.44
N ARG A 150 6.86 -8.96 -5.66
CA ARG A 150 8.03 -8.12 -5.99
C ARG A 150 8.14 -6.89 -5.10
N THR A 151 7.05 -6.15 -4.94
CA THR A 151 7.03 -4.95 -4.09
C THR A 151 7.11 -5.32 -2.61
N LEU A 152 6.40 -6.37 -2.19
CA LEU A 152 6.30 -6.77 -0.79
C LEU A 152 7.64 -7.28 -0.24
N SER A 153 8.51 -7.85 -1.09
CA SER A 153 9.87 -8.28 -0.72
C SER A 153 10.74 -7.14 -0.18
N TRP A 154 10.43 -5.87 -0.47
CA TRP A 154 11.14 -4.73 0.11
C TRP A 154 11.05 -4.70 1.63
N TYR A 155 9.93 -5.13 2.22
CA TYR A 155 9.74 -5.15 3.68
C TYR A 155 10.80 -5.99 4.41
N GLU A 156 11.26 -7.08 3.79
CA GLU A 156 12.33 -7.93 4.34
C GLU A 156 13.65 -7.14 4.47
N THR A 157 13.91 -6.26 3.51
CA THR A 157 15.19 -5.51 3.47
C THR A 157 15.26 -4.42 4.54
N VAL A 158 14.13 -3.93 5.03
CA VAL A 158 14.02 -2.81 5.98
C VAL A 158 13.50 -3.24 7.37
N GLU A 159 13.29 -4.52 7.60
CA GLU A 159 12.86 -5.06 8.89
C GLU A 159 13.72 -4.55 10.08
N PRO A 160 15.06 -4.52 10.00
CA PRO A 160 15.88 -4.05 11.13
C PRO A 160 15.60 -2.59 11.50
N ILE A 161 15.29 -1.74 10.52
CA ILE A 161 14.93 -0.33 10.75
C ILE A 161 13.54 -0.24 11.38
N ALA A 162 12.57 -1.00 10.87
CA ALA A 162 11.21 -1.05 11.41
C ALA A 162 11.19 -1.54 12.88
N ARG A 163 12.07 -2.46 13.25
CA ARG A 163 12.29 -2.93 14.63
C ARG A 163 12.83 -1.81 15.52
N GLN A 164 13.87 -1.11 15.08
CA GLN A 164 14.44 0.04 15.82
C GLN A 164 13.40 1.15 16.03
N ILE A 165 12.50 1.36 15.06
CA ILE A 165 11.41 2.33 15.20
C ILE A 165 10.43 1.89 16.31
N ALA A 166 10.03 0.62 16.34
CA ALA A 166 9.16 0.08 17.40
C ALA A 166 9.81 0.23 18.78
N GLU A 167 11.06 -0.19 18.93
CA GLU A 167 11.83 -0.08 20.18
C GLU A 167 11.95 1.37 20.66
N ARG A 168 12.28 2.31 19.76
CA ARG A 168 12.34 3.75 20.06
C ARG A 168 11.01 4.31 20.58
N GLN A 169 9.90 3.77 20.09
CA GLN A 169 8.54 4.16 20.50
C GLN A 169 8.06 3.40 21.76
N GLY A 170 8.87 2.45 22.30
CA GLY A 170 8.52 1.66 23.47
C GLY A 170 7.63 0.45 23.20
N PHE A 171 7.54 0.01 21.94
CA PHE A 171 6.74 -1.14 21.53
C PHE A 171 7.63 -2.34 21.16
N LYS A 172 7.03 -3.53 21.14
CA LYS A 172 7.64 -4.77 20.66
C LYS A 172 7.43 -4.93 19.16
N GLY A 173 8.07 -5.94 18.56
CA GLY A 173 7.91 -6.31 17.16
C GLY A 173 8.46 -5.28 16.18
N ILE A 174 7.76 -5.07 15.06
CA ILE A 174 8.17 -4.15 13.99
C ILE A 174 7.09 -3.13 13.68
N ARG A 175 7.52 -1.86 13.48
CA ARG A 175 6.65 -0.72 13.22
C ARG A 175 6.77 -0.23 11.78
N TRP A 176 5.68 -0.30 11.02
CA TRP A 176 5.60 0.26 9.67
C TRP A 176 5.10 1.70 9.73
N MET A 177 5.91 2.64 9.24
CA MET A 177 5.57 4.07 9.28
C MET A 177 4.65 4.47 8.13
N LYS A 178 3.99 5.62 8.23
CA LYS A 178 3.15 6.18 7.16
C LYS A 178 3.93 6.30 5.86
N MET A 179 5.08 6.95 5.91
CA MET A 179 5.96 7.20 4.79
C MET A 179 7.42 6.99 5.20
N THR A 180 8.21 6.43 4.30
CA THR A 180 9.64 6.17 4.52
C THR A 180 10.49 6.66 3.35
N ASP A 181 11.79 6.68 3.56
CA ASP A 181 12.77 6.68 2.49
C ASP A 181 13.02 5.24 1.96
N PRO A 182 13.85 5.05 0.92
CA PRO A 182 14.17 3.72 0.40
C PRO A 182 14.82 2.76 1.40
N SER A 183 15.48 3.27 2.45
CA SER A 183 16.11 2.45 3.50
C SER A 183 15.16 2.08 4.64
N GLY A 184 13.89 2.50 4.58
CA GLY A 184 12.89 2.27 5.62
C GLY A 184 12.90 3.28 6.76
N LEU A 185 13.77 4.28 6.72
CA LEU A 185 13.78 5.35 7.72
C LEU A 185 12.52 6.21 7.60
N GLU A 186 11.98 6.58 8.76
CA GLU A 186 10.79 7.43 8.85
C GLU A 186 11.02 8.76 8.14
N ALA A 187 10.17 9.07 7.16
CA ALA A 187 10.20 10.34 6.48
C ALA A 187 9.41 11.40 7.26
N PRO A 188 9.85 12.67 7.28
CA PRO A 188 9.17 13.74 8.00
C PRO A 188 7.69 13.85 7.60
N SER A 189 6.81 13.86 8.60
CA SER A 189 5.35 14.03 8.44
C SER A 189 4.76 14.59 9.73
N LYS A 190 3.70 15.41 9.63
CA LYS A 190 2.99 15.96 10.81
C LYS A 190 2.29 14.88 11.61
N VAL A 191 1.85 13.81 10.96
CA VAL A 191 0.99 12.76 11.53
C VAL A 191 1.62 11.37 11.46
N GLY A 192 2.70 11.20 10.68
CA GLY A 192 3.27 9.90 10.32
C GLY A 192 3.59 9.00 11.50
N SER A 193 4.14 9.56 12.58
CA SER A 193 4.50 8.81 13.80
C SER A 193 3.27 8.30 14.58
N PHE A 194 2.09 8.87 14.32
CA PHE A 194 0.86 8.55 15.04
C PHE A 194 -0.13 7.70 14.23
N LEU A 195 0.02 7.60 12.89
CA LEU A 195 -0.83 6.75 12.08
C LEU A 195 -0.53 5.27 12.36
N ILE A 196 -1.59 4.48 12.45
CA ILE A 196 -1.48 3.03 12.72
C ILE A 196 -2.20 2.16 11.67
N TRP A 197 -3.10 2.70 10.89
CA TRP A 197 -3.92 1.90 9.98
C TRP A 197 -3.15 1.24 8.83
N GLN A 198 -1.93 1.71 8.51
CA GLN A 198 -1.02 1.05 7.57
C GLN A 198 -0.27 -0.14 8.19
N GLN A 199 -0.23 -0.24 9.50
CA GLN A 199 0.49 -1.31 10.20
C GLN A 199 0.06 -2.71 9.76
N PRO A 200 -1.24 -3.03 9.63
CA PRO A 200 -1.71 -4.35 9.21
C PRO A 200 -1.58 -4.63 7.70
N HIS A 201 -1.25 -3.64 6.87
CA HIS A 201 -1.24 -3.83 5.41
C HIS A 201 -0.36 -4.99 4.95
N LEU A 202 0.83 -5.15 5.55
CA LEU A 202 1.72 -6.27 5.24
C LEU A 202 1.04 -7.62 5.44
N ILE A 203 0.36 -7.79 6.57
CA ILE A 203 -0.35 -9.05 6.90
C ILE A 203 -1.45 -9.31 5.86
N TYR A 204 -2.23 -8.30 5.50
CA TYR A 204 -3.30 -8.45 4.53
C TYR A 204 -2.76 -8.77 3.12
N LEU A 205 -1.73 -8.04 2.67
CA LEU A 205 -1.14 -8.25 1.35
C LEU A 205 -0.47 -9.63 1.23
N ALA A 206 0.22 -10.09 2.27
CA ALA A 206 0.78 -11.44 2.31
C ALA A 206 -0.33 -12.51 2.29
N GLU A 207 -1.45 -12.29 2.99
CA GLU A 207 -2.62 -13.17 2.93
C GLU A 207 -3.22 -13.22 1.51
N LEU A 208 -3.29 -12.09 0.80
CA LEU A 208 -3.74 -12.08 -0.60
C LEU A 208 -2.81 -12.87 -1.52
N LEU A 209 -1.48 -12.75 -1.34
CA LEU A 209 -0.52 -13.57 -2.06
C LEU A 209 -0.74 -15.07 -1.81
N TYR A 210 -0.88 -15.44 -0.53
CA TYR A 210 -1.12 -16.83 -0.18
C TYR A 210 -2.42 -17.38 -0.78
N ARG A 211 -3.50 -16.60 -0.75
CA ARG A 211 -4.77 -16.99 -1.37
C ARG A 211 -4.68 -17.13 -2.88
N ALA A 212 -3.90 -16.27 -3.53
CA ALA A 212 -3.70 -16.34 -4.98
C ALA A 212 -2.87 -17.56 -5.40
N ASN A 213 -1.86 -17.95 -4.59
CA ASN A 213 -0.98 -19.08 -4.88
C ASN A 213 -0.44 -19.71 -3.58
N PRO A 214 -1.21 -20.58 -2.92
CA PRO A 214 -0.79 -21.22 -1.67
C PRO A 214 0.51 -22.03 -1.84
N SER A 215 1.55 -21.69 -1.08
CA SER A 215 2.81 -22.42 -1.09
C SER A 215 3.54 -22.35 0.25
N GLU A 216 4.32 -23.38 0.57
CA GLU A 216 5.18 -23.38 1.75
C GLU A 216 6.30 -22.33 1.65
N GLU A 217 6.77 -22.05 0.45
CA GLU A 217 7.80 -21.03 0.21
C GLU A 217 7.29 -19.64 0.63
N LEU A 218 6.07 -19.29 0.23
CA LEU A 218 5.41 -18.04 0.61
C LEU A 218 5.20 -17.95 2.13
N LEU A 219 4.76 -19.04 2.76
CA LEU A 219 4.61 -19.10 4.21
C LEU A 219 5.95 -18.85 4.91
N LYS A 220 7.02 -19.51 4.49
CA LYS A 220 8.36 -19.33 5.06
C LYS A 220 8.89 -17.90 4.86
N LYS A 221 8.64 -17.34 3.67
CA LYS A 221 9.11 -15.99 3.30
C LYS A 221 8.53 -14.91 4.22
N TYR A 222 7.22 -14.91 4.42
CA TYR A 222 6.54 -13.82 5.12
C TYR A 222 6.21 -14.08 6.59
N ASN A 223 6.35 -15.32 7.08
CA ASN A 223 5.94 -15.67 8.44
C ASN A 223 6.58 -14.77 9.51
N SER A 224 7.90 -14.58 9.47
CA SER A 224 8.59 -13.75 10.46
C SER A 224 8.05 -12.31 10.46
N LEU A 225 7.93 -11.70 9.30
CA LEU A 225 7.40 -10.33 9.17
C LEU A 225 5.96 -10.20 9.70
N ILE A 226 5.12 -11.21 9.43
CA ILE A 226 3.74 -11.24 9.91
C ILE A 226 3.70 -11.36 11.43
N GLN A 227 4.49 -12.27 12.01
CA GLN A 227 4.54 -12.47 13.46
C GLN A 227 5.02 -11.20 14.19
N GLU A 228 6.09 -10.60 13.72
CA GLU A 228 6.65 -9.38 14.31
C GLU A 228 5.73 -8.16 14.12
N THR A 229 5.02 -8.08 12.98
CA THR A 229 3.99 -7.06 12.79
C THR A 229 2.84 -7.22 13.78
N ALA A 230 2.39 -8.47 14.00
CA ALA A 230 1.35 -8.78 14.98
C ALA A 230 1.80 -8.54 16.43
N GLU A 231 3.07 -8.81 16.75
CA GLU A 231 3.63 -8.50 18.08
C GLU A 231 3.63 -7.00 18.35
N PHE A 232 3.94 -6.16 17.36
CA PHE A 232 3.74 -4.71 17.51
C PHE A 232 2.27 -4.38 17.77
N MET A 233 1.35 -4.95 16.99
CA MET A 233 -0.08 -4.68 17.11
C MET A 233 -0.62 -5.09 18.50
N TYR A 234 -0.16 -6.22 19.03
CA TYR A 234 -0.48 -6.65 20.40
C TYR A 234 0.07 -5.68 21.44
N SER A 235 1.36 -5.30 21.32
CA SER A 235 2.00 -4.39 22.28
C SER A 235 1.45 -2.95 22.26
N PHE A 236 0.84 -2.54 21.14
CA PHE A 236 0.22 -1.22 20.99
C PHE A 236 -1.17 -1.15 21.68
N ALA A 237 -1.92 -2.23 21.61
CA ALA A 237 -3.24 -2.29 22.23
C ALA A 237 -3.14 -2.22 23.76
N THR A 238 -3.98 -1.41 24.38
CA THR A 238 -4.00 -1.22 25.82
C THR A 238 -5.17 -1.97 26.45
N TYR A 239 -4.90 -2.82 27.45
CA TYR A 239 -5.97 -3.46 28.21
C TYR A 239 -6.58 -2.48 29.23
N GLU A 240 -7.89 -2.39 29.21
CA GLU A 240 -8.70 -1.51 30.08
C GLU A 240 -9.47 -2.39 31.08
N GLU A 241 -8.95 -2.50 32.31
CA GLU A 241 -9.48 -3.42 33.34
C GLU A 241 -10.93 -3.11 33.71
N GLU A 242 -11.31 -1.82 33.77
CA GLU A 242 -12.65 -1.37 34.17
C GLU A 242 -13.75 -1.95 33.25
N HIS A 243 -13.45 -2.13 31.97
CA HIS A 243 -14.40 -2.61 30.97
C HIS A 243 -14.05 -4.00 30.42
N ASP A 244 -13.00 -4.64 30.95
CA ASP A 244 -12.49 -5.95 30.50
C ASP A 244 -12.30 -6.04 28.97
N ARG A 245 -11.64 -5.03 28.40
CA ARG A 245 -11.45 -4.90 26.94
C ARG A 245 -10.08 -4.35 26.55
N TYR A 246 -9.67 -4.60 25.32
CA TYR A 246 -8.55 -3.91 24.69
C TYR A 246 -9.03 -2.69 23.90
N VAL A 247 -8.30 -1.59 24.02
CA VAL A 247 -8.55 -0.32 23.33
C VAL A 247 -7.34 0.10 22.50
N LEU A 248 -7.59 0.80 21.39
CA LEU A 248 -6.59 1.49 20.59
C LEU A 248 -6.66 2.98 20.92
N LYS A 249 -5.58 3.53 21.49
CA LYS A 249 -5.49 4.95 21.88
C LYS A 249 -4.12 5.54 21.58
N GLY A 250 -4.01 6.87 21.56
CA GLY A 250 -2.75 7.55 21.31
C GLY A 250 -2.34 7.54 19.83
N ALA A 251 -3.28 7.28 18.91
CA ALA A 251 -3.06 7.23 17.47
C ALA A 251 -3.89 8.28 16.74
N ILE A 252 -3.40 8.70 15.56
CA ILE A 252 -4.20 9.38 14.56
C ILE A 252 -4.75 8.28 13.64
N PRO A 253 -6.08 8.20 13.44
CA PRO A 253 -6.67 7.22 12.54
C PRO A 253 -6.53 7.65 11.06
N ALA A 254 -7.07 6.85 10.14
CA ALA A 254 -7.21 7.22 8.74
C ALA A 254 -8.00 8.55 8.55
N GLN A 255 -8.88 8.88 9.49
CA GLN A 255 -9.50 10.20 9.58
C GLN A 255 -8.57 11.17 10.33
N GLU A 256 -7.69 11.84 9.60
CA GLU A 256 -6.54 12.60 10.14
C GLU A 256 -6.91 13.90 10.90
N THR A 257 -8.16 14.32 10.88
CA THR A 257 -8.68 15.44 11.69
C THR A 257 -8.81 15.10 13.17
N LEU A 258 -8.83 13.82 13.52
CA LEU A 258 -8.79 13.32 14.89
C LEU A 258 -7.36 13.43 15.47
N ARG A 259 -7.25 13.89 16.70
CA ARG A 259 -5.95 14.10 17.36
C ARG A 259 -5.55 12.88 18.17
N ALA A 260 -4.27 12.50 18.11
CA ALA A 260 -3.76 11.31 18.83
C ALA A 260 -4.07 11.32 20.32
N ALA A 261 -3.93 12.49 20.99
CA ALA A 261 -4.17 12.62 22.44
C ALA A 261 -5.65 12.45 22.86
N GLU A 262 -6.57 12.59 21.92
CA GLU A 262 -8.02 12.59 22.18
C GLU A 262 -8.72 11.37 21.58
N THR A 263 -8.05 10.60 20.69
CA THR A 263 -8.65 9.50 19.95
C THR A 263 -8.57 8.19 20.70
N VAL A 264 -9.72 7.56 20.90
CA VAL A 264 -9.86 6.21 21.45
C VAL A 264 -10.76 5.40 20.51
N ASN A 265 -10.33 4.19 20.19
CA ASN A 265 -11.08 3.21 19.43
C ASN A 265 -11.64 3.72 18.10
N PRO A 266 -10.77 4.14 17.15
CA PRO A 266 -11.22 4.44 15.81
C PRO A 266 -11.68 3.15 15.11
N PRO A 267 -12.84 3.15 14.44
CA PRO A 267 -13.54 1.92 14.04
C PRO A 267 -12.85 1.13 12.92
N PHE A 268 -12.23 1.82 11.97
CA PHE A 268 -11.49 1.15 10.88
C PHE A 268 -10.27 0.43 11.45
N GLU A 269 -9.51 1.11 12.30
CA GLU A 269 -8.33 0.55 12.94
C GLU A 269 -8.68 -0.62 13.86
N LEU A 270 -9.76 -0.54 14.64
CA LEU A 270 -10.24 -1.68 15.43
C LEU A 270 -10.55 -2.89 14.57
N SER A 271 -11.33 -2.68 13.50
CA SER A 271 -11.68 -3.76 12.56
C SER A 271 -10.44 -4.34 11.89
N TYR A 272 -9.45 -3.51 11.57
CA TYR A 272 -8.23 -3.96 10.93
C TYR A 272 -7.31 -4.73 11.88
N TRP A 273 -7.22 -4.28 13.16
CA TRP A 273 -6.53 -5.05 14.21
C TRP A 273 -7.14 -6.43 14.36
N HIS A 274 -8.47 -6.49 14.53
CA HIS A 274 -9.17 -7.77 14.64
C HIS A 274 -8.87 -8.69 13.46
N PHE A 275 -9.04 -8.22 12.23
CA PHE A 275 -8.78 -8.99 11.00
C PHE A 275 -7.33 -9.47 10.93
N ALA A 276 -6.38 -8.59 11.09
CA ALA A 276 -4.96 -8.91 10.89
C ALA A 276 -4.42 -9.83 12.00
N MET A 277 -4.87 -9.67 13.24
CA MET A 277 -4.49 -10.58 14.33
C MET A 277 -5.04 -11.99 14.10
N GLN A 278 -6.26 -12.14 13.58
CA GLN A 278 -6.79 -13.44 13.17
C GLN A 278 -5.97 -14.06 12.04
N VAL A 279 -5.60 -13.27 11.03
CA VAL A 279 -4.73 -13.74 9.93
C VAL A 279 -3.37 -14.19 10.46
N ALA A 280 -2.75 -13.42 11.36
CA ALA A 280 -1.46 -13.76 11.95
C ALA A 280 -1.53 -15.11 12.71
N GLN A 281 -2.58 -15.36 13.47
CA GLN A 281 -2.82 -16.65 14.14
C GLN A 281 -3.01 -17.79 13.12
N THR A 282 -3.77 -17.55 12.05
CA THR A 282 -3.95 -18.53 10.98
C THR A 282 -2.63 -18.86 10.28
N TRP A 283 -1.74 -17.88 10.11
CA TRP A 283 -0.41 -18.11 9.55
C TRP A 283 0.46 -18.98 10.47
N ARG A 284 0.36 -18.80 11.80
CA ARG A 284 1.02 -19.70 12.76
C ARG A 284 0.58 -21.14 12.55
N GLU A 285 -0.72 -21.38 12.48
CA GLU A 285 -1.29 -22.72 12.26
C GLU A 285 -0.82 -23.32 10.93
N ARG A 286 -0.83 -22.54 9.84
CA ARG A 286 -0.35 -22.98 8.51
C ARG A 286 1.15 -23.33 8.51
N THR A 287 1.94 -22.70 9.37
CA THR A 287 3.38 -22.97 9.52
C THR A 287 3.69 -23.99 10.60
N GLY A 288 2.69 -24.63 11.21
CA GLY A 288 2.85 -25.65 12.26
C GLY A 288 3.22 -25.07 13.63
N MET A 289 3.04 -23.77 13.83
CA MET A 289 3.22 -23.10 15.11
C MET A 289 1.92 -23.09 15.91
N GLU A 290 2.02 -23.20 17.25
CA GLU A 290 0.87 -23.02 18.12
C GLU A 290 0.39 -21.55 18.08
N ARG A 291 -0.91 -21.36 18.29
CA ARG A 291 -1.47 -20.00 18.48
C ARG A 291 -0.89 -19.35 19.74
N VAL A 292 -0.80 -18.02 19.73
CA VAL A 292 -0.41 -17.24 20.90
C VAL A 292 -1.67 -16.95 21.73
N PRO A 293 -1.81 -17.50 22.95
CA PRO A 293 -3.03 -17.33 23.75
C PRO A 293 -3.38 -15.86 24.02
N GLU A 294 -2.39 -15.03 24.25
CA GLU A 294 -2.56 -13.60 24.54
C GLU A 294 -3.14 -12.85 23.34
N TRP A 295 -2.79 -13.26 22.12
CA TRP A 295 -3.38 -12.69 20.89
C TRP A 295 -4.84 -13.12 20.72
N ASP A 296 -5.19 -14.33 21.11
CA ASP A 296 -6.58 -14.79 21.10
C ASP A 296 -7.43 -14.02 22.09
N VAL A 297 -6.90 -13.74 23.28
CA VAL A 297 -7.56 -12.86 24.27
C VAL A 297 -7.74 -11.44 23.74
N LEU A 298 -6.74 -10.88 23.05
CA LEU A 298 -6.87 -9.58 22.39
C LEU A 298 -7.99 -9.61 21.34
N ILE A 299 -8.01 -10.59 20.46
CA ILE A 299 -9.02 -10.73 19.39
C ILE A 299 -10.44 -10.80 19.98
N GLU A 300 -10.60 -11.57 21.06
CA GLU A 300 -11.90 -11.77 21.71
C GLU A 300 -12.37 -10.49 22.43
N LYS A 301 -11.44 -9.78 23.11
CA LYS A 301 -11.75 -8.65 23.96
C LYS A 301 -11.49 -7.28 23.33
N LEU A 302 -11.23 -7.23 22.02
CA LEU A 302 -11.08 -5.95 21.33
C LEU A 302 -12.41 -5.18 21.40
N SER A 303 -12.33 -3.88 21.70
CA SER A 303 -13.52 -3.02 21.83
C SER A 303 -14.47 -3.13 20.65
N PRO A 304 -15.79 -3.18 20.86
CA PRO A 304 -16.76 -3.00 19.79
C PRO A 304 -16.65 -1.60 19.17
N LEU A 305 -17.13 -1.45 17.95
CA LEU A 305 -17.20 -0.15 17.29
C LEU A 305 -18.24 0.73 17.97
N ALA A 306 -17.86 1.95 18.34
CA ALA A 306 -18.77 2.91 18.97
C ALA A 306 -19.80 3.46 17.98
N TYR A 307 -21.03 3.66 18.43
CA TYR A 307 -22.14 4.21 17.65
C TYR A 307 -23.02 5.12 18.49
N ASN A 308 -23.80 5.98 17.85
CA ASN A 308 -24.74 6.91 18.51
C ASN A 308 -26.16 6.32 18.64
N ASP A 309 -27.06 7.09 19.25
CA ASP A 309 -28.46 6.70 19.45
C ASP A 309 -29.24 6.47 18.13
N GLU A 310 -28.78 7.05 17.03
CA GLU A 310 -29.33 6.85 15.68
C GLU A 310 -28.77 5.59 15.00
N GLN A 311 -27.96 4.80 15.73
CA GLN A 311 -27.28 3.60 15.21
C GLN A 311 -26.34 3.92 14.05
N LEU A 312 -25.64 5.06 14.12
CA LEU A 312 -24.58 5.46 13.21
C LEU A 312 -23.22 5.26 13.89
N TYR A 313 -22.26 4.66 13.19
CA TYR A 313 -20.92 4.49 13.71
C TYR A 313 -20.19 5.83 13.84
N LEU A 314 -19.50 6.04 14.97
CA LEU A 314 -18.72 7.24 15.24
C LEU A 314 -17.34 7.18 14.57
N ALA A 315 -16.73 8.32 14.32
CA ALA A 315 -15.34 8.42 13.80
C ALA A 315 -14.30 7.89 14.79
N ALA A 316 -14.60 7.97 16.09
CA ALA A 316 -13.91 7.32 17.20
C ALA A 316 -14.87 7.28 18.41
N GLU A 317 -14.62 6.43 19.39
CA GLU A 317 -15.43 6.36 20.62
C GLU A 317 -15.52 7.72 21.32
N THR A 318 -14.46 8.48 21.30
CA THR A 318 -14.37 9.84 21.87
C THR A 318 -14.92 10.95 20.98
N ALA A 319 -15.28 10.65 19.73
CA ALA A 319 -15.82 11.62 18.76
C ALA A 319 -17.36 11.60 18.76
N VAL A 320 -17.99 11.85 19.89
CA VAL A 320 -19.46 11.78 20.09
C VAL A 320 -20.24 12.72 19.17
N ASP A 321 -19.61 13.81 18.73
CA ASP A 321 -20.20 14.80 17.81
C ASP A 321 -19.83 14.54 16.32
N THR A 322 -19.53 13.30 15.97
CA THR A 322 -19.08 12.89 14.60
C THR A 322 -19.94 13.51 13.50
N TYR A 323 -21.24 13.55 13.65
CA TYR A 323 -22.19 14.00 12.63
C TYR A 323 -22.60 15.49 12.76
N LYS A 324 -22.01 16.21 13.72
CA LYS A 324 -22.31 17.63 14.00
C LYS A 324 -21.11 18.54 13.83
N ASP A 325 -19.90 18.04 14.13
CA ASP A 325 -18.67 18.83 14.04
C ASP A 325 -18.08 18.70 12.62
N ILE A 326 -17.85 19.86 12.00
CA ILE A 326 -17.26 19.96 10.64
C ILE A 326 -15.91 19.27 10.54
N ARG A 327 -15.13 19.16 11.62
CA ARG A 327 -13.86 18.44 11.63
C ARG A 327 -14.03 16.97 11.24
N PHE A 328 -15.15 16.36 11.63
CA PHE A 328 -15.40 14.95 11.39
C PHE A 328 -16.20 14.68 10.12
N THR A 329 -16.92 15.69 9.59
CA THR A 329 -17.70 15.56 8.37
C THR A 329 -16.99 16.07 7.10
N SER A 330 -15.81 16.67 7.23
CA SER A 330 -15.01 17.23 6.13
C SER A 330 -13.75 16.40 5.79
N ASP A 331 -13.59 15.24 6.41
CA ASP A 331 -12.46 14.34 6.22
C ASP A 331 -12.96 12.95 5.78
N HIS A 332 -12.04 11.99 5.65
CA HIS A 332 -12.35 10.62 5.24
C HIS A 332 -13.35 9.96 6.22
N MET A 333 -14.41 9.41 5.69
CA MET A 333 -15.31 8.53 6.46
C MET A 333 -14.65 7.15 6.65
N ALA A 334 -13.58 7.12 7.43
CA ALA A 334 -12.72 5.95 7.59
C ALA A 334 -13.46 4.69 8.09
N VAL A 335 -14.55 4.87 8.86
CA VAL A 335 -15.41 3.77 9.32
C VAL A 335 -15.93 2.89 8.18
N LEU A 336 -16.15 3.44 6.99
CA LEU A 336 -16.61 2.67 5.82
C LEU A 336 -15.54 1.68 5.34
N GLY A 337 -14.26 1.95 5.62
CA GLY A 337 -13.15 1.03 5.33
C GLY A 337 -13.27 -0.30 6.11
N ALA A 338 -13.94 -0.30 7.24
CA ALA A 338 -14.18 -1.51 8.04
C ALA A 338 -14.97 -2.61 7.28
N VAL A 339 -15.72 -2.25 6.24
CA VAL A 339 -16.44 -3.20 5.37
C VAL A 339 -16.02 -3.05 3.91
N GLY A 340 -15.70 -1.85 3.46
CA GLY A 340 -15.33 -1.59 2.06
C GLY A 340 -13.97 -2.15 1.67
N ILE A 341 -12.99 -2.13 2.59
CA ILE A 341 -11.62 -2.64 2.42
C ILE A 341 -11.48 -4.00 3.10
N LEU A 342 -12.00 -4.12 4.31
CA LEU A 342 -11.93 -5.33 5.12
C LEU A 342 -13.15 -6.23 4.88
N PRO A 343 -13.02 -7.55 5.05
CA PRO A 343 -14.18 -8.43 5.12
C PRO A 343 -15.00 -8.14 6.39
N MET A 344 -16.31 -8.38 6.30
CA MET A 344 -17.20 -8.31 7.44
C MET A 344 -16.67 -9.17 8.60
N ASN A 345 -16.68 -8.65 9.81
CA ASN A 345 -16.23 -9.33 11.01
C ASN A 345 -17.23 -9.13 12.17
N GLN A 346 -16.98 -9.83 13.30
CA GLN A 346 -17.87 -9.84 14.46
C GLN A 346 -18.04 -8.50 15.18
N LEU A 347 -17.14 -7.53 14.96
CA LEU A 347 -17.23 -6.20 15.57
C LEU A 347 -18.27 -5.31 14.88
N ILE A 348 -18.80 -5.74 13.71
CA ILE A 348 -19.61 -4.90 12.83
C ILE A 348 -21.04 -5.37 12.79
N HIS A 349 -21.98 -4.49 13.15
CA HIS A 349 -23.41 -4.69 12.95
C HIS A 349 -23.81 -4.17 11.57
N ALA A 350 -24.29 -5.06 10.68
CA ALA A 350 -24.60 -4.73 9.29
C ALA A 350 -25.63 -3.61 9.14
N GLY A 351 -26.66 -3.57 10.01
CA GLY A 351 -27.68 -2.53 10.03
C GLY A 351 -27.10 -1.16 10.33
N TYR A 352 -26.20 -1.06 11.31
CA TYR A 352 -25.55 0.20 11.69
C TYR A 352 -24.61 0.69 10.58
N MET A 353 -23.87 -0.21 9.95
CA MET A 353 -23.04 0.14 8.81
C MET A 353 -23.87 0.63 7.63
N LYS A 354 -25.02 0.00 7.36
CA LYS A 354 -25.95 0.46 6.34
C LYS A 354 -26.49 1.85 6.66
N ASN A 355 -26.88 2.12 7.90
CA ASN A 355 -27.34 3.44 8.31
C ASN A 355 -26.23 4.48 8.12
N THR A 356 -25.00 4.16 8.57
CA THR A 356 -23.83 5.02 8.43
C THR A 356 -23.51 5.34 6.96
N LEU A 357 -23.66 4.36 6.06
CA LEU A 357 -23.44 4.55 4.62
C LEU A 357 -24.51 5.45 3.99
N HIS A 358 -25.73 5.43 4.49
CA HIS A 358 -26.84 6.23 3.95
C HIS A 358 -26.88 7.66 4.48
N TRP A 359 -26.23 7.94 5.61
CA TRP A 359 -26.07 9.28 6.14
C TRP A 359 -25.14 10.12 5.25
#